data_1542c40d5e55c437d7594a7d45ccb876
#
_entry.id   1542c40d5e55c437d7594a7d45ccb876
#
_cell.length_a   1.000
_cell.length_b   1.000
_cell.length_c   1.000
_cell.angle_alpha   90.00
_cell.angle_beta   90.00
_cell.angle_gamma   90.00
#
_symmetry.space_group_name_H-M   'P 1'
#
loop_
_entity.id
_entity.type
_entity.pdbx_description
1 polymer ?
#
loop_
_entity_poly.entity_id
_entity_poly.type
_entity_poly.pdbx_seq_one_letter_code
_entity_poly.pdbx_strand_id
1 'polypeptide(L)' 'MKTGDSVLISPEVTHKSDWTQGTVIDVEDNSFVGTVISAETPSGEIFFDKEYQFKPAY' A
#
# COMPACT_ATOMS: atom_id res chain seq x y z
N MET A 1 4.77 -5.33 -7.31
CA MET A 1 3.35 -5.08 -7.04
C MET A 1 2.72 -4.37 -8.21
N LYS A 2 1.48 -4.65 -8.46
CA LYS A 2 0.76 -4.02 -9.56
C LYS A 2 -0.70 -3.77 -9.16
N THR A 3 -1.37 -2.91 -9.88
CA THR A 3 -2.79 -2.60 -9.66
C THR A 3 -3.62 -3.89 -9.63
N GLY A 4 -4.47 -4.00 -8.61
CA GLY A 4 -5.31 -5.18 -8.40
C GLY A 4 -4.72 -6.20 -7.43
N ASP A 5 -3.44 -6.09 -7.09
CA ASP A 5 -2.83 -7.02 -6.14
C ASP A 5 -3.34 -6.77 -4.73
N SER A 6 -3.53 -7.86 -3.98
CA SER A 6 -3.85 -7.77 -2.56
C SER A 6 -2.56 -7.60 -1.77
N VAL A 7 -2.56 -6.63 -0.88
CA VAL A 7 -1.37 -6.29 -0.09
C VAL A 7 -1.73 -6.06 1.37
N LEU A 8 -0.71 -6.10 2.22
CA LEU A 8 -0.82 -5.70 3.61
C LEU A 8 -0.09 -4.37 3.76
N ILE A 9 -0.76 -3.41 4.37
CA ILE A 9 -0.26 -2.04 4.55
C ILE A 9 0.32 -1.91 5.95
N SER A 10 1.53 -1.36 6.05
CA SER A 10 2.24 -1.23 7.31
C SER A 10 1.47 -0.40 8.34
N PRO A 11 1.54 -0.77 9.63
CA PRO A 11 1.01 0.06 10.71
C PRO A 11 1.58 1.48 10.72
N GLU A 12 2.79 1.68 10.22
CA GLU A 12 3.38 3.01 10.13
C GLU A 12 2.62 3.92 9.17
N VAL A 13 2.00 3.35 8.16
CA VAL A 13 1.23 4.10 7.17
C VAL A 13 -0.20 4.35 7.65
N THR A 14 -0.85 3.33 8.19
CA THR A 14 -2.26 3.39 8.58
C THR A 14 -2.47 3.97 9.97
N HIS A 15 -1.43 3.98 10.81
CA HIS A 15 -1.50 4.35 12.22
C HIS A 15 -2.43 3.45 13.03
N LYS A 16 -2.58 2.20 12.57
CA LYS A 16 -3.36 1.18 13.27
C LYS A 16 -2.41 0.23 13.99
N SER A 17 -2.96 -0.65 14.81
CA SER A 17 -2.15 -1.53 15.63
C SER A 17 -1.53 -2.70 14.87
N ASP A 18 -2.00 -2.98 13.66
CA ASP A 18 -1.57 -4.14 12.89
C ASP A 18 -1.59 -3.81 11.40
N TRP A 19 -1.01 -4.71 10.61
CA TRP A 19 -1.03 -4.62 9.15
C TRP A 19 -2.47 -4.67 8.67
N THR A 20 -2.80 -3.82 7.70
CA THR A 20 -4.17 -3.69 7.18
C THR A 20 -4.19 -4.18 5.74
N GLN A 21 -5.13 -5.07 5.42
CA GLN A 21 -5.28 -5.55 4.06
C GLN A 21 -5.89 -4.48 3.17
N GLY A 22 -5.35 -4.38 1.95
CA GLY A 22 -5.88 -3.47 0.94
C GLY A 22 -5.62 -4.01 -0.45
N THR A 23 -6.09 -3.27 -1.45
CA THR A 23 -5.88 -3.61 -2.86
C THR A 23 -5.12 -2.47 -3.51
N VAL A 24 -4.07 -2.78 -4.25
CA VAL A 24 -3.27 -1.78 -4.97
C VAL A 24 -4.14 -1.14 -6.04
N ILE A 25 -4.24 0.18 -6.01
CA ILE A 25 -5.00 0.94 -7.01
C ILE A 25 -4.10 1.79 -7.92
N ASP A 26 -2.85 2.00 -7.52
CA ASP A 26 -1.90 2.73 -8.35
C ASP A 26 -0.48 2.37 -7.95
N VAL A 27 0.41 2.40 -8.93
CA VAL A 27 1.85 2.20 -8.71
C VAL A 27 2.56 3.27 -9.53
N GLU A 28 3.37 4.09 -8.85
CA GLU A 28 4.08 5.18 -9.50
C GLU A 28 5.58 5.07 -9.22
N ASP A 29 6.37 5.10 -10.28
CA ASP A 29 7.83 5.14 -10.17
C ASP A 29 8.27 6.60 -10.12
N ASN A 30 8.92 6.97 -9.02
CA ASN A 30 9.42 8.32 -8.83
C ASN A 30 10.94 8.28 -8.77
N SER A 31 11.60 9.10 -9.58
CA SER A 31 13.06 9.09 -9.69
C SER A 31 13.76 9.58 -8.42
N PHE A 32 13.05 10.26 -7.54
CA PHE A 32 13.64 10.80 -6.30
C PHE A 32 13.37 9.93 -5.07
N VAL A 33 12.17 9.35 -4.98
CA VAL A 33 11.77 8.60 -3.79
C VAL A 33 11.57 7.11 -4.05
N GLY A 34 11.65 6.68 -5.29
CA GLY A 34 11.46 5.28 -5.66
C GLY A 34 10.00 4.96 -5.99
N THR A 35 9.61 3.72 -5.84
CA THR A 35 8.27 3.28 -6.17
C THR A 35 7.30 3.62 -5.04
N VAL A 36 6.21 4.29 -5.40
CA VAL A 36 5.12 4.64 -4.47
C VAL A 36 3.90 3.81 -4.80
N ILE A 37 3.34 3.16 -3.81
CA ILE A 37 2.16 2.32 -3.94
C ILE A 37 0.98 3.03 -3.29
N SER A 38 -0.16 3.03 -3.96
CA SER A 38 -1.43 3.47 -3.37
C SER A 38 -2.34 2.25 -3.27
N ALA A 39 -2.97 2.08 -2.11
CA ALA A 39 -3.85 0.95 -1.87
C ALA A 39 -5.11 1.41 -1.15
N GLU A 40 -6.22 0.77 -1.48
CA GLU A 40 -7.51 1.05 -0.88
C GLU A 40 -7.94 -0.10 0.01
N THR A 41 -8.42 0.22 1.21
CA THR A 41 -8.93 -0.77 2.16
C THR A 41 -10.40 -1.07 1.88
N PRO A 42 -10.94 -2.19 2.40
CA PRO A 42 -12.37 -2.48 2.25
C PRO A 42 -13.29 -1.40 2.81
N SER A 43 -12.80 -0.60 3.76
CA SER A 43 -13.59 0.49 4.33
C SER A 43 -13.57 1.75 3.45
N GLY A 44 -12.84 1.74 2.35
CA GLY A 44 -12.77 2.87 1.43
C GLY A 44 -11.65 3.88 1.72
N GLU A 45 -10.80 3.59 2.70
CA GLU A 45 -9.64 4.44 2.98
C GLU A 45 -8.55 4.18 1.96
N ILE A 46 -7.87 5.23 1.52
CA ILE A 46 -6.76 5.13 0.58
C ILE A 46 -5.48 5.56 1.29
N PHE A 47 -4.48 4.69 1.25
CA PHE A 47 -3.17 4.96 1.81
C PHE A 47 -2.12 4.88 0.71
N PHE A 48 -1.11 5.73 0.78
CA PHE A 48 0.00 5.67 -0.16
C PHE A 48 1.32 5.90 0.58
N ASP A 49 2.34 5.18 0.16
CA ASP A 49 3.69 5.32 0.71
C ASP A 49 4.66 4.56 -0.19
N LYS A 50 5.92 4.54 0.20
CA LYS A 50 6.95 3.80 -0.52
C LYS A 50 6.66 2.31 -0.49
N GLU A 51 7.15 1.61 -1.50
CA GLU A 51 6.87 0.19 -1.70
C GLU A 51 7.19 -0.68 -0.48
N TYR A 52 8.25 -0.35 0.27
CA TYR A 52 8.65 -1.18 1.41
C TYR A 52 7.64 -1.16 2.57
N GLN A 53 6.69 -0.23 2.56
CA GLN A 53 5.62 -0.16 3.55
C GLN A 53 4.46 -1.11 3.23
N PHE A 54 4.57 -1.82 2.14
CA PHE A 54 3.55 -2.77 1.69
C PHE A 54 4.20 -4.13 1.49
N LYS A 55 3.44 -5.19 1.74
CA LYS A 55 3.91 -6.54 1.43
C LYS A 55 2.77 -7.35 0.83
N PRO A 56 3.08 -8.38 0.03
CA PRO A 56 2.04 -9.23 -0.54
C PRO A 56 1.18 -9.85 0.57
N ALA A 57 -0.14 -9.90 0.34
CA ALA A 57 -1.06 -10.52 1.28
C ALA A 57 -1.02 -12.05 1.19
N TYR A 58 -0.41 -12.57 0.12
CA TYR A 58 -0.33 -14.01 -0.12
C TYR A 58 1.10 -14.43 -0.29
#